data_79c005b0b066d3bae17318795a0cee0d
#
_entry.id   79c005b0b066d3bae17318795a0cee0d
#
_cell.length_a   1.000
_cell.length_b   1.000
_cell.length_c   1.000
_cell.angle_alpha   90.00
_cell.angle_beta   90.00
_cell.angle_gamma   90.00
#
_symmetry.space_group_name_H-M   'P 1'
#
loop_
_entity.id
_entity.type
_entity.pdbx_description
1 polymer ?
#
loop_
_entity_poly.entity_id
_entity_poly.type
_entity_poly.pdbx_seq_one_letter_code
_entity_poly.pdbx_strand_id
1 'polypeptide(L)'
;MAKEIEKKSARILFIEQGKSSEEIAGQLGVNKRTVDRWATEGEWRKIRDAKANSGKERIERTQLVVDSLTDRRLQVIEQIKENESDLKTADKERKTTLQMELLDLRKECATIDDAIAKWNKRIENLIKGTKITLSIYIEVMESIFEALRLKDEKLYILTLDFQEEHLHEVADKKF
;
A
#
# COMPACT_ATOMS: atom_id res chain seq x y z
N MET A 1 -7.32 21.40 27.62
CA MET A 1 -7.73 19.98 27.44
C MET A 1 -8.54 19.77 26.15
N ALA A 2 -9.65 20.47 25.88
CA ALA A 2 -10.44 20.26 24.66
C ALA A 2 -9.63 20.38 23.36
N LYS A 3 -8.89 21.48 23.16
CA LYS A 3 -8.06 21.68 21.96
C LYS A 3 -6.98 20.61 21.71
N GLU A 4 -6.54 19.89 22.73
CA GLU A 4 -5.54 18.83 22.61
C GLU A 4 -6.17 17.53 22.06
N ILE A 5 -7.39 17.24 22.46
CA ILE A 5 -8.17 16.12 21.93
C ILE A 5 -8.51 16.38 20.47
N GLU A 6 -8.97 17.60 20.14
CA GLU A 6 -9.25 18.02 18.77
C GLU A 6 -7.99 17.93 17.88
N LYS A 7 -6.82 18.36 18.38
CA LYS A 7 -5.55 18.25 17.66
C LYS A 7 -5.15 16.79 17.38
N LYS A 8 -5.33 15.88 18.35
CA LYS A 8 -5.07 14.44 18.17
C LYS A 8 -6.02 13.83 17.14
N SER A 9 -7.32 14.16 17.23
CA SER A 9 -8.32 13.69 16.24
C SER A 9 -8.03 14.24 14.85
N ALA A 10 -7.70 15.53 14.73
CA ALA A 10 -7.33 16.15 13.46
C ALA A 10 -6.10 15.48 12.83
N ARG A 11 -5.10 15.11 13.64
CA ARG A 11 -3.91 14.39 13.16
C ARG A 11 -4.26 13.03 12.56
N ILE A 12 -5.13 12.27 13.21
CA ILE A 12 -5.58 10.97 12.69
C ILE A 12 -6.32 11.16 11.37
N LEU A 13 -7.27 12.08 11.31
CA LEU A 13 -8.04 12.37 10.10
C LEU A 13 -7.14 12.81 8.93
N PHE A 14 -6.12 13.61 9.21
CA PHE A 14 -5.19 14.13 8.19
C PHE A 14 -4.23 13.04 7.69
N ILE A 15 -3.61 12.29 8.60
CA ILE A 15 -2.53 11.34 8.28
C ILE A 15 -3.09 9.99 7.84
N GLU A 16 -4.11 9.47 8.57
CA GLU A 16 -4.63 8.11 8.33
C GLU A 16 -5.73 8.09 7.29
N GLN A 17 -6.62 9.10 7.29
CA GLN A 17 -7.76 9.15 6.39
C GLN A 17 -7.56 10.06 5.17
N GLY A 18 -6.43 10.78 5.11
CA GLY A 18 -6.09 11.63 3.97
C GLY A 18 -7.00 12.86 3.79
N LYS A 19 -7.82 13.22 4.81
CA LYS A 19 -8.75 14.34 4.73
C LYS A 19 -8.04 15.67 4.59
N SER A 20 -8.67 16.59 3.86
CA SER A 20 -8.20 17.97 3.72
C SER A 20 -8.40 18.77 5.02
N SER A 21 -7.63 19.83 5.19
CA SER A 21 -7.80 20.73 6.35
C SER A 21 -9.21 21.33 6.45
N GLU A 22 -9.89 21.47 5.33
CA GLU A 22 -11.25 22.02 5.25
C GLU A 22 -12.30 21.03 5.76
N GLU A 23 -12.22 19.77 5.32
CA GLU A 23 -13.08 18.68 5.79
C GLU A 23 -12.89 18.43 7.29
N ILE A 24 -11.64 18.45 7.77
CA ILE A 24 -11.30 18.27 9.18
C ILE A 24 -11.87 19.43 10.02
N ALA A 25 -11.72 20.65 9.53
CA ALA A 25 -12.26 21.84 10.19
C ALA A 25 -13.78 21.76 10.35
N GLY A 26 -14.48 21.37 9.30
CA GLY A 26 -15.93 21.16 9.32
C GLY A 26 -16.35 20.04 10.27
N GLN A 27 -15.62 18.92 10.28
CA GLN A 27 -15.94 17.75 11.11
C GLN A 27 -15.71 17.99 12.62
N LEU A 28 -14.66 18.73 12.97
CA LEU A 28 -14.27 19.00 14.37
C LEU A 28 -14.77 20.33 14.91
N GLY A 29 -15.46 21.15 14.09
CA GLY A 29 -15.94 22.46 14.50
C GLY A 29 -14.82 23.47 14.79
N VAL A 30 -13.65 23.31 14.16
CA VAL A 30 -12.49 24.19 14.33
C VAL A 30 -12.22 25.02 13.07
N ASN A 31 -11.44 26.10 13.19
CA ASN A 31 -11.09 26.89 12.03
C ASN A 31 -10.04 26.17 11.17
N LYS A 32 -10.19 26.21 9.83
CA LYS A 32 -9.23 25.64 8.88
C LYS A 32 -7.80 26.08 9.13
N ARG A 33 -7.58 27.39 9.42
CA ARG A 33 -6.24 27.92 9.76
C ARG A 33 -5.63 27.26 10.99
N THR A 34 -6.47 26.81 11.93
CA THR A 34 -6.00 26.08 13.11
C THR A 34 -5.50 24.70 12.73
N VAL A 35 -6.22 24.00 11.86
CA VAL A 35 -5.80 22.70 11.33
C VAL A 35 -4.51 22.82 10.50
N ASP A 36 -4.42 23.82 9.61
CA ASP A 36 -3.23 24.09 8.81
C ASP A 36 -1.99 24.36 9.68
N ARG A 37 -2.16 25.16 10.76
CA ARG A 37 -1.10 25.40 11.73
C ARG A 37 -0.64 24.10 12.42
N TRP A 38 -1.59 23.31 12.93
CA TRP A 38 -1.28 22.01 13.55
C TRP A 38 -0.57 21.06 12.59
N ALA A 39 -0.98 21.02 11.33
CA ALA A 39 -0.38 20.21 10.30
C ALA A 39 1.07 20.66 9.99
N THR A 40 1.33 21.96 10.03
CA THR A 40 2.67 22.52 9.82
C THR A 40 3.56 22.25 11.03
N GLU A 41 3.10 22.57 12.24
CA GLU A 41 3.85 22.34 13.50
C GLU A 41 4.17 20.85 13.72
N GLY A 42 3.25 19.96 13.36
CA GLY A 42 3.40 18.51 13.53
C GLY A 42 3.99 17.79 12.32
N GLU A 43 4.39 18.52 11.28
CA GLU A 43 4.91 17.95 10.02
C GLU A 43 4.01 16.86 9.40
N TRP A 44 2.69 16.96 9.58
CA TRP A 44 1.73 15.92 9.20
C TRP A 44 1.77 15.58 7.72
N ARG A 45 2.10 16.54 6.85
CA ARG A 45 2.27 16.29 5.41
C ARG A 45 3.42 15.33 5.16
N LYS A 46 4.58 15.57 5.76
CA LYS A 46 5.74 14.67 5.63
C LYS A 46 5.42 13.25 6.11
N ILE A 47 4.73 13.13 7.26
CA ILE A 47 4.35 11.83 7.82
C ILE A 47 3.37 11.11 6.89
N ARG A 48 2.35 11.82 6.38
CA ARG A 48 1.39 11.27 5.42
C ARG A 48 2.07 10.80 4.14
N ASP A 49 2.95 11.65 3.58
CA ASP A 49 3.66 11.35 2.34
C ASP A 49 4.63 10.18 2.52
N ALA A 50 5.29 10.08 3.69
CA ALA A 50 6.12 8.92 4.03
C ALA A 50 5.30 7.63 4.13
N LYS A 51 4.10 7.67 4.75
CA LYS A 51 3.17 6.53 4.78
C LYS A 51 2.69 6.15 3.38
N ALA A 52 2.23 7.12 2.58
CA ALA A 52 1.74 6.89 1.22
C ALA A 52 2.83 6.36 0.26
N ASN A 53 4.10 6.56 0.57
CA ASN A 53 5.24 6.01 -0.15
C ASN A 53 5.87 4.79 0.55
N SER A 54 5.22 4.26 1.57
CA SER A 54 5.68 3.06 2.26
C SER A 54 5.80 1.88 1.29
N GLY A 55 6.68 0.94 1.59
CA GLY A 55 6.82 -0.27 0.79
C GLY A 55 5.51 -1.05 0.68
N LYS A 56 4.72 -1.09 1.77
CA LYS A 56 3.39 -1.74 1.80
C LYS A 56 2.43 -1.10 0.79
N GLU A 57 2.26 0.21 0.84
CA GLU A 57 1.40 0.96 -0.09
C GLU A 57 1.83 0.78 -1.56
N ARG A 58 3.14 0.72 -1.80
CA ARG A 58 3.68 0.49 -3.14
C ARG A 58 3.37 -0.92 -3.63
N ILE A 59 3.45 -1.93 -2.75
CA ILE A 59 3.10 -3.32 -3.06
C ILE A 59 1.61 -3.40 -3.37
N GLU A 60 0.74 -2.86 -2.51
CA GLU A 60 -0.72 -2.87 -2.70
C GLU A 60 -1.13 -2.22 -4.02
N ARG A 61 -0.60 -1.03 -4.34
CA ARG A 61 -0.87 -0.38 -5.63
C ARG A 61 -0.35 -1.18 -6.84
N THR A 62 0.78 -1.86 -6.68
CA THR A 62 1.31 -2.71 -7.75
C THR A 62 0.46 -3.96 -7.92
N GLN A 63 -0.06 -4.52 -6.82
CA GLN A 63 -0.98 -5.67 -6.86
C GLN A 63 -2.27 -5.34 -7.62
N LEU A 64 -2.87 -4.16 -7.41
CA LEU A 64 -4.04 -3.72 -8.16
C LEU A 64 -3.81 -3.68 -9.69
N VAL A 65 -2.60 -3.38 -10.14
CA VAL A 65 -2.25 -3.45 -11.57
C VAL A 65 -2.25 -4.90 -12.05
N VAL A 66 -1.66 -5.82 -11.27
CA VAL A 66 -1.65 -7.26 -11.59
C VAL A 66 -3.07 -7.80 -11.64
N ASP A 67 -3.91 -7.45 -10.67
CA ASP A 67 -5.31 -7.87 -10.61
C ASP A 67 -6.08 -7.39 -11.86
N SER A 68 -5.94 -6.11 -12.24
CA SER A 68 -6.56 -5.56 -13.45
C SER A 68 -6.09 -6.26 -14.74
N LEU A 69 -4.79 -6.58 -14.84
CA LEU A 69 -4.26 -7.34 -15.98
C LEU A 69 -4.80 -8.76 -16.01
N THR A 70 -4.96 -9.39 -14.85
CA THR A 70 -5.53 -10.73 -14.70
C THR A 70 -6.99 -10.76 -15.14
N ASP A 71 -7.78 -9.78 -14.72
CA ASP A 71 -9.18 -9.64 -15.16
C ASP A 71 -9.26 -9.47 -16.68
N ARG A 72 -8.42 -8.61 -17.26
CA ARG A 72 -8.35 -8.46 -18.72
C ARG A 72 -7.96 -9.76 -19.41
N ARG A 73 -7.00 -10.50 -18.86
CA ARG A 73 -6.57 -11.80 -19.37
C ARG A 73 -7.71 -12.81 -19.40
N LEU A 74 -8.55 -12.84 -18.37
CA LEU A 74 -9.73 -13.71 -18.31
C LEU A 74 -10.77 -13.33 -19.37
N GLN A 75 -11.01 -12.03 -19.56
CA GLN A 75 -11.92 -11.54 -20.63
C GLN A 75 -11.45 -11.95 -22.03
N VAL A 76 -10.15 -11.82 -22.31
CA VAL A 76 -9.58 -12.20 -23.61
C VAL A 76 -9.67 -13.71 -23.83
N ILE A 77 -9.49 -14.53 -22.78
CA ILE A 77 -9.70 -15.99 -22.86
C ILE A 77 -11.16 -16.30 -23.26
N GLU A 78 -12.12 -15.60 -22.69
CA GLU A 78 -13.52 -15.84 -22.98
C GLU A 78 -13.84 -15.46 -24.46
N GLN A 79 -13.33 -14.30 -24.91
CA GLN A 79 -13.45 -13.91 -26.33
C GLN A 79 -12.80 -14.92 -27.28
N ILE A 80 -11.67 -15.52 -26.92
CA ILE A 80 -11.05 -16.58 -27.72
C ILE A 80 -11.97 -17.79 -27.82
N LYS A 81 -12.58 -18.24 -26.72
CA LYS A 81 -13.50 -19.39 -26.71
C LYS A 81 -14.75 -19.12 -27.57
N GLU A 82 -15.31 -17.91 -27.45
CA GLU A 82 -16.45 -17.49 -28.27
C GLU A 82 -16.11 -17.52 -29.76
N ASN A 83 -15.00 -16.88 -30.16
CA ASN A 83 -14.55 -16.87 -31.55
C ASN A 83 -14.18 -18.26 -32.07
N GLU A 84 -13.61 -19.15 -31.25
CA GLU A 84 -13.33 -20.55 -31.60
C GLU A 84 -14.62 -21.36 -31.80
N SER A 85 -15.68 -21.06 -31.04
CA SER A 85 -17.00 -21.66 -31.22
C SER A 85 -17.64 -21.20 -32.54
N ASP A 86 -17.63 -19.89 -32.80
CA ASP A 86 -18.18 -19.29 -33.99
C ASP A 86 -17.46 -19.75 -35.27
N LEU A 87 -16.15 -19.98 -35.18
CA LEU A 87 -15.34 -20.48 -36.30
C LEU A 87 -15.83 -21.83 -36.85
N LYS A 88 -16.47 -22.66 -36.01
CA LYS A 88 -16.99 -23.98 -36.44
C LYS A 88 -18.16 -23.86 -37.39
N THR A 89 -18.98 -22.84 -37.23
CA THR A 89 -20.26 -22.67 -38.00
C THR A 89 -20.20 -21.54 -39.02
N ALA A 90 -19.15 -20.71 -39.02
CA ALA A 90 -19.01 -19.56 -39.91
C ALA A 90 -18.82 -19.95 -41.39
N ASP A 91 -19.24 -19.10 -42.29
CA ASP A 91 -18.95 -19.18 -43.72
C ASP A 91 -17.48 -18.82 -44.02
N LYS A 92 -17.08 -18.92 -45.30
CA LYS A 92 -15.66 -18.78 -45.71
C LYS A 92 -15.10 -17.38 -45.42
N GLU A 93 -15.89 -16.33 -45.62
CA GLU A 93 -15.47 -14.94 -45.43
C GLU A 93 -15.33 -14.63 -43.94
N ARG A 94 -16.33 -15.01 -43.14
CA ARG A 94 -16.32 -14.84 -41.70
C ARG A 94 -15.21 -15.65 -41.02
N LYS A 95 -14.89 -16.87 -41.52
CA LYS A 95 -13.78 -17.68 -41.06
C LYS A 95 -12.45 -16.95 -41.13
N THR A 96 -12.19 -16.26 -42.24
CA THR A 96 -10.93 -15.52 -42.42
C THR A 96 -10.82 -14.39 -41.38
N THR A 97 -11.92 -13.64 -41.18
CA THR A 97 -11.98 -12.56 -40.18
C THR A 97 -11.76 -13.09 -38.76
N LEU A 98 -12.47 -14.17 -38.37
CA LEU A 98 -12.33 -14.79 -37.04
C LEU A 98 -10.92 -15.33 -36.78
N GLN A 99 -10.26 -15.88 -37.82
CA GLN A 99 -8.86 -16.32 -37.69
C GLN A 99 -7.90 -15.18 -37.40
N MET A 100 -8.12 -14.00 -38.03
CA MET A 100 -7.33 -12.80 -37.75
C MET A 100 -7.59 -12.28 -36.33
N GLU A 101 -8.85 -12.19 -35.94
CA GLU A 101 -9.27 -11.79 -34.58
C GLU A 101 -8.65 -12.73 -33.52
N LEU A 102 -8.71 -14.05 -33.72
CA LEU A 102 -8.09 -15.03 -32.83
C LEU A 102 -6.57 -14.87 -32.73
N LEU A 103 -5.90 -14.56 -33.84
CA LEU A 103 -4.46 -14.31 -33.82
C LEU A 103 -4.13 -13.09 -32.97
N ASP A 104 -4.91 -12.01 -33.09
CA ASP A 104 -4.66 -10.77 -32.34
C ASP A 104 -5.01 -10.93 -30.86
N LEU A 105 -6.09 -11.63 -30.50
CA LEU A 105 -6.42 -11.98 -29.12
C LEU A 105 -5.33 -12.84 -28.48
N ARG A 106 -4.75 -13.80 -29.20
CA ARG A 106 -3.63 -14.62 -28.69
C ARG A 106 -2.37 -13.79 -28.48
N LYS A 107 -2.08 -12.81 -29.35
CA LYS A 107 -0.97 -11.87 -29.14
C LYS A 107 -1.22 -10.98 -27.92
N GLU A 108 -2.47 -10.51 -27.75
CA GLU A 108 -2.86 -9.73 -26.57
C GLU A 108 -2.64 -10.55 -25.28
N CYS A 109 -3.07 -11.84 -25.26
CA CYS A 109 -2.80 -12.73 -24.15
C CYS A 109 -1.32 -12.82 -23.82
N ALA A 110 -0.47 -13.08 -24.81
CA ALA A 110 0.97 -13.17 -24.60
C ALA A 110 1.56 -11.87 -24.03
N THR A 111 1.09 -10.71 -24.52
CA THR A 111 1.49 -9.40 -24.03
C THR A 111 1.07 -9.18 -22.56
N ILE A 112 -0.14 -9.59 -22.20
CA ILE A 112 -0.64 -9.51 -20.83
C ILE A 112 0.16 -10.44 -19.91
N ASP A 113 0.42 -11.69 -20.33
CA ASP A 113 1.19 -12.65 -19.54
C ASP A 113 2.62 -12.12 -19.25
N ASP A 114 3.26 -11.50 -20.24
CA ASP A 114 4.57 -10.87 -20.10
C ASP A 114 4.53 -9.65 -19.16
N ALA A 115 3.47 -8.85 -19.22
CA ALA A 115 3.25 -7.74 -18.31
C ALA A 115 3.04 -8.22 -16.87
N ILE A 116 2.21 -9.23 -16.64
CA ILE A 116 1.97 -9.85 -15.33
C ILE A 116 3.29 -10.35 -14.74
N ALA A 117 4.09 -11.07 -15.52
CA ALA A 117 5.39 -11.57 -15.06
C ALA A 117 6.34 -10.45 -14.62
N LYS A 118 6.41 -9.35 -15.39
CA LYS A 118 7.22 -8.16 -15.05
C LYS A 118 6.74 -7.47 -13.77
N TRP A 119 5.43 -7.33 -13.61
CA TRP A 119 4.86 -6.71 -12.42
C TRP A 119 5.03 -7.57 -11.17
N ASN A 120 4.85 -8.90 -11.26
CA ASN A 120 5.15 -9.83 -10.17
C ASN A 120 6.62 -9.76 -9.75
N LYS A 121 7.53 -9.68 -10.71
CA LYS A 121 8.96 -9.48 -10.41
C LYS A 121 9.22 -8.16 -9.65
N ARG A 122 8.50 -7.10 -10.01
CA ARG A 122 8.57 -5.82 -9.29
C ARG A 122 8.05 -5.94 -7.86
N ILE A 123 6.94 -6.67 -7.63
CA ILE A 123 6.40 -6.95 -6.30
C ILE A 123 7.43 -7.71 -5.45
N GLU A 124 8.02 -8.78 -5.99
CA GLU A 124 9.08 -9.51 -5.29
C GLU A 124 10.25 -8.61 -4.85
N ASN A 125 10.69 -7.73 -5.75
CA ASN A 125 11.78 -6.79 -5.45
C ASN A 125 11.37 -5.76 -4.40
N LEU A 126 10.11 -5.28 -4.42
CA LEU A 126 9.58 -4.40 -3.39
C LEU A 126 9.52 -5.11 -2.03
N ILE A 127 9.04 -6.34 -1.98
CA ILE A 127 8.99 -7.16 -0.75
C ILE A 127 10.40 -7.35 -0.18
N LYS A 128 11.37 -7.70 -1.03
CA LYS A 128 12.77 -7.84 -0.60
C LYS A 128 13.36 -6.54 -0.07
N GLY A 129 13.05 -5.41 -0.73
CA GLY A 129 13.55 -4.08 -0.33
C GLY A 129 12.85 -3.49 0.89
N THR A 130 11.70 -4.05 1.31
CA THR A 130 10.95 -3.60 2.50
C THR A 130 11.12 -4.50 3.71
N LYS A 131 11.85 -5.60 3.57
CA LYS A 131 12.16 -6.46 4.73
C LYS A 131 12.97 -5.67 5.75
N ILE A 132 12.35 -5.46 6.90
CA ILE A 132 13.05 -4.95 8.09
C ILE A 132 13.84 -6.12 8.66
N THR A 133 15.16 -5.99 8.75
CA THR A 133 15.98 -6.98 9.44
C THR A 133 15.81 -6.83 10.94
N LEU A 134 16.05 -7.90 11.70
CA LEU A 134 16.06 -7.85 13.17
C LEU A 134 17.00 -6.74 13.69
N SER A 135 18.16 -6.56 13.07
CA SER A 135 19.11 -5.50 13.43
C SER A 135 18.50 -4.10 13.31
N ILE A 136 17.86 -3.79 12.16
CA ILE A 136 17.22 -2.49 11.97
C ILE A 136 16.06 -2.29 12.96
N TYR A 137 15.30 -3.37 13.25
CA TYR A 137 14.20 -3.29 14.20
C TYR A 137 14.71 -2.95 15.61
N ILE A 138 15.75 -3.64 16.09
CA ILE A 138 16.39 -3.39 17.38
C ILE A 138 16.88 -1.95 17.45
N GLU A 139 17.61 -1.47 16.45
CA GLU A 139 18.13 -0.10 16.38
C GLU A 139 17.02 0.96 16.50
N VAL A 140 15.89 0.75 15.81
CA VAL A 140 14.73 1.65 15.91
C VAL A 140 14.11 1.61 17.31
N MET A 141 13.96 0.42 17.91
CA MET A 141 13.41 0.27 19.27
C MET A 141 14.31 0.90 20.32
N GLU A 142 15.64 0.69 20.24
CA GLU A 142 16.61 1.34 21.11
C GLU A 142 16.54 2.86 21.03
N SER A 143 16.42 3.41 19.83
CA SER A 143 16.22 4.86 19.62
C SER A 143 14.92 5.38 20.28
N ILE A 144 13.84 4.61 20.22
CA ILE A 144 12.58 4.96 20.87
C ILE A 144 12.72 4.91 22.40
N PHE A 145 13.32 3.87 22.93
CA PHE A 145 13.50 3.71 24.36
C PHE A 145 14.46 4.75 24.94
N GLU A 146 15.52 5.11 24.23
CA GLU A 146 16.41 6.19 24.63
C GLU A 146 15.69 7.55 24.64
N ALA A 147 14.87 7.85 23.63
CA ALA A 147 14.04 9.04 23.61
C ALA A 147 13.03 9.06 24.77
N LEU A 148 12.47 7.91 25.15
CA LEU A 148 11.59 7.77 26.31
C LEU A 148 12.37 8.04 27.61
N ARG A 149 13.56 7.46 27.78
CA ARG A 149 14.42 7.65 28.94
C ARG A 149 14.77 9.13 29.17
N LEU A 150 15.13 9.83 28.08
CA LEU A 150 15.45 11.26 28.14
C LEU A 150 14.24 12.14 28.47
N LYS A 151 13.03 11.70 28.13
CA LYS A 151 11.80 12.47 28.32
C LYS A 151 11.13 12.18 29.67
N ASP A 152 11.10 10.94 30.09
CA ASP A 152 10.46 10.45 31.31
C ASP A 152 11.16 9.16 31.81
N GLU A 153 12.19 9.34 32.61
CA GLU A 153 12.99 8.23 33.16
C GLU A 153 12.16 7.26 34.00
N LYS A 154 11.13 7.77 34.71
CA LYS A 154 10.26 6.91 35.53
C LYS A 154 9.43 5.98 34.65
N LEU A 155 8.87 6.52 33.57
CA LEU A 155 8.12 5.72 32.62
C LEU A 155 9.02 4.73 31.89
N TYR A 156 10.25 5.12 31.54
CA TYR A 156 11.24 4.20 30.96
C TYR A 156 11.51 3.00 31.88
N ILE A 157 11.76 3.24 33.17
CA ILE A 157 12.00 2.15 34.15
C ILE A 157 10.78 1.22 34.24
N LEU A 158 9.57 1.76 34.26
CA LEU A 158 8.33 0.97 34.29
C LEU A 158 8.10 0.11 33.04
N THR A 159 8.79 0.40 31.94
CA THR A 159 8.66 -0.35 30.67
C THR A 159 9.80 -1.35 30.45
N LEU A 160 10.76 -1.51 31.36
CA LEU A 160 11.93 -2.38 31.15
C LEU A 160 11.54 -3.85 30.92
N ASP A 161 10.64 -4.39 31.73
CA ASP A 161 10.17 -5.78 31.60
C ASP A 161 9.50 -5.98 30.23
N PHE A 162 8.65 -5.04 29.84
CA PHE A 162 8.02 -5.05 28.51
C PHE A 162 9.06 -4.96 27.38
N GLN A 163 10.10 -4.15 27.52
CA GLN A 163 11.16 -4.01 26.52
C GLN A 163 11.87 -5.33 26.29
N GLU A 164 12.23 -6.02 27.39
CA GLU A 164 12.92 -7.31 27.36
C GLU A 164 12.04 -8.40 26.73
N GLU A 165 10.80 -8.55 27.21
CA GLU A 165 9.84 -9.51 26.66
C GLU A 165 9.60 -9.29 25.17
N HIS A 166 9.36 -8.03 24.78
CA HIS A 166 9.06 -7.69 23.41
C HIS A 166 10.22 -7.97 22.45
N LEU A 167 11.45 -7.61 22.84
CA LEU A 167 12.64 -7.88 22.01
C LEU A 167 12.91 -9.39 21.91
N HIS A 168 12.62 -10.14 22.95
CA HIS A 168 12.74 -11.59 22.92
C HIS A 168 11.73 -12.23 21.97
N GLU A 169 10.46 -11.85 22.07
CA GLU A 169 9.40 -12.31 21.14
C GLU A 169 9.70 -11.98 19.67
N VAL A 170 10.30 -10.81 19.44
CA VAL A 170 10.65 -10.36 18.09
C VAL A 170 11.85 -11.12 17.54
N ALA A 171 12.85 -11.45 18.40
CA ALA A 171 14.00 -12.23 17.99
C ALA A 171 13.62 -13.68 17.60
N ASP A 172 12.58 -14.24 18.22
CA ASP A 172 12.08 -15.58 17.90
C ASP A 172 11.24 -15.62 16.61
N LYS A 173 10.73 -14.47 16.14
CA LYS A 173 10.02 -14.37 14.86
C LYS A 173 11.02 -14.33 13.71
N LYS A 174 10.84 -15.20 12.71
CA LYS A 174 11.64 -15.15 11.47
C LYS A 174 11.32 -13.85 10.70
N PHE A 175 12.28 -12.94 10.62
CA PHE A 175 12.26 -11.76 9.77
C PHE A 175 12.53 -12.09 8.30
#